data_51d55c822f7e0fd7076c902149e0b12c
#
_entry.id   51d55c822f7e0fd7076c902149e0b12c
#
_cell.length_a   1.000
_cell.length_b   1.000
_cell.length_c   1.000
_cell.angle_alpha   90.00
_cell.angle_beta   90.00
_cell.angle_gamma   90.00
#
_symmetry.space_group_name_H-M   'P 1'
#
loop_
_entity.id
_entity.type
_entity.pdbx_description
1 polymer ?
#
loop_
_entity_poly.entity_id
_entity_poly.type
_entity_poly.pdbx_seq_one_letter_code
_entity_poly.pdbx_strand_id
1 'polypeptide(L)'
;MEDDPLIGLLLLQLFFILLNAVFACAEIAVLSVNEVKLNKLAAEGDKRAARLSRLTSQPARFLATIQISITLAGFLGSAFAADNFADRLVEAVQSTGVNINAHLLNSISVVVITLILSFFTLVFGELVPKRLAMKKAESIALALSGVISFISAAFRPIVWLLTVSTNLVLKLLGVDPNEEDDELTEDEIRMMIDAGSEKGAI
;
A
#
# COMPACT_ATOMS: atom_id res chain seq x y z
N MET A 1 -30.91 10.85 23.16
CA MET A 1 -30.11 9.67 22.71
C MET A 1 -28.72 10.27 22.46
N GLU A 2 -27.84 10.18 23.44
CA GLU A 2 -26.43 10.47 23.21
C GLU A 2 -25.95 9.44 22.20
N ASP A 3 -25.55 9.90 21.01
CA ASP A 3 -24.93 9.04 20.03
C ASP A 3 -23.70 8.41 20.68
N ASP A 4 -23.71 7.10 20.87
CA ASP A 4 -22.57 6.41 21.48
C ASP A 4 -21.34 6.67 20.60
N PRO A 5 -20.31 7.38 21.13
CA PRO A 5 -19.14 7.74 20.34
C PRO A 5 -18.43 6.52 19.76
N LEU A 6 -18.74 5.31 20.23
CA LEU A 6 -18.20 4.05 19.74
C LEU A 6 -18.51 3.83 18.25
N ILE A 7 -19.71 4.14 17.79
CA ILE A 7 -20.07 3.95 16.37
C ILE A 7 -19.20 4.86 15.48
N GLY A 8 -19.02 6.11 15.88
CA GLY A 8 -18.15 7.05 15.17
C GLY A 8 -16.69 6.58 15.12
N LEU A 9 -16.17 6.05 16.23
CA LEU A 9 -14.82 5.50 16.31
C LEU A 9 -14.65 4.27 15.41
N LEU A 10 -15.63 3.36 15.40
CA LEU A 10 -15.60 2.18 14.54
C LEU A 10 -15.69 2.55 13.06
N LEU A 11 -16.50 3.54 12.70
CA LEU A 11 -16.59 4.03 11.31
C LEU A 11 -15.28 4.66 10.85
N LEU A 12 -14.60 5.44 11.72
CA LEU A 12 -13.31 6.01 11.39
C LEU A 12 -12.23 4.94 11.27
N GLN A 13 -12.25 3.93 12.12
CA GLN A 13 -11.35 2.77 12.00
C GLN A 13 -11.58 2.01 10.70
N LEU A 14 -12.84 1.76 10.35
CA LEU A 14 -13.20 1.14 9.07
C LEU A 14 -12.71 1.99 7.89
N PHE A 15 -12.81 3.30 7.97
CA PHE A 15 -12.27 4.22 6.95
C PHE A 15 -10.76 4.03 6.74
N PHE A 16 -9.95 3.91 7.80
CA PHE A 16 -8.52 3.64 7.67
C PHE A 16 -8.24 2.28 7.01
N ILE A 17 -9.00 1.23 7.34
CA ILE A 17 -8.88 -0.08 6.71
C ILE A 17 -9.23 0.01 5.22
N LEU A 18 -10.31 0.70 4.87
CA LEU A 18 -10.73 0.88 3.47
C LEU A 18 -9.72 1.73 2.68
N LEU A 19 -9.16 2.77 3.31
CA LEU A 19 -8.12 3.59 2.70
C LEU A 19 -6.89 2.73 2.36
N ASN A 20 -6.46 1.89 3.29
CA ASN A 20 -5.38 0.93 3.07
C ASN A 20 -5.72 -0.05 1.93
N ALA A 21 -6.96 -0.54 1.89
CA ALA A 21 -7.44 -1.42 0.83
C ALA A 21 -7.38 -0.79 -0.57
N VAL A 22 -7.73 0.50 -0.68
CA VAL A 22 -7.63 1.24 -1.94
C VAL A 22 -6.19 1.32 -2.43
N PHE A 23 -5.23 1.62 -1.54
CA PHE A 23 -3.83 1.68 -1.90
C PHE A 23 -3.25 0.30 -2.25
N ALA A 24 -3.61 -0.73 -1.49
CA ALA A 24 -3.20 -2.11 -1.77
C ALA A 24 -3.76 -2.64 -3.11
N CYS A 25 -5.01 -2.31 -3.43
CA CYS A 25 -5.59 -2.55 -4.76
C CYS A 25 -4.81 -1.81 -5.85
N ALA A 26 -4.52 -0.54 -5.64
CA ALA A 26 -3.83 0.30 -6.61
C ALA A 26 -2.43 -0.23 -6.93
N GLU A 27 -1.68 -0.63 -5.90
CA GLU A 27 -0.34 -1.22 -6.04
C GLU A 27 -0.36 -2.39 -7.02
N ILE A 28 -1.14 -3.41 -6.72
CA ILE A 28 -1.17 -4.65 -7.51
C ILE A 28 -1.83 -4.42 -8.87
N ALA A 29 -2.89 -3.60 -8.94
CA ALA A 29 -3.56 -3.33 -10.20
C ALA A 29 -2.60 -2.66 -11.21
N VAL A 30 -1.85 -1.64 -10.77
CA VAL A 30 -0.91 -0.92 -11.65
C VAL A 30 0.25 -1.80 -12.09
N LEU A 31 0.83 -2.60 -11.17
CA LEU A 31 1.92 -3.52 -11.50
C LEU A 31 1.49 -4.67 -12.42
N SER A 32 0.20 -5.00 -12.44
CA SER A 32 -0.34 -6.12 -13.24
C SER A 32 -0.93 -5.68 -14.60
N VAL A 33 -0.93 -4.39 -14.91
CA VAL A 33 -1.46 -3.88 -16.18
C VAL A 33 -0.48 -4.20 -17.33
N ASN A 34 -1.04 -4.61 -18.46
CA ASN A 34 -0.25 -4.76 -19.69
C ASN A 34 0.07 -3.37 -20.28
N GLU A 35 1.34 -3.00 -20.27
CA GLU A 35 1.81 -1.69 -20.73
C GLU A 35 1.52 -1.42 -22.22
N VAL A 36 1.61 -2.44 -23.09
CA VAL A 36 1.32 -2.29 -24.50
C VAL A 36 -0.14 -1.91 -24.72
N LYS A 37 -1.04 -2.58 -24.02
CA LYS A 37 -2.48 -2.26 -24.06
C LYS A 37 -2.77 -0.88 -23.47
N LEU A 38 -2.12 -0.54 -22.37
CA LEU A 38 -2.25 0.77 -21.72
C LEU A 38 -1.83 1.90 -22.66
N ASN A 39 -0.68 1.77 -23.31
CA ASN A 39 -0.17 2.76 -24.24
C ASN A 39 -1.06 2.90 -25.48
N LYS A 40 -1.65 1.79 -25.97
CA LYS A 40 -2.66 1.83 -27.03
C LYS A 40 -3.90 2.64 -26.63
N LEU A 41 -4.47 2.36 -25.46
CA LEU A 41 -5.63 3.12 -24.95
C LEU A 41 -5.30 4.61 -24.75
N ALA A 42 -4.08 4.91 -24.30
CA ALA A 42 -3.63 6.30 -24.16
C ALA A 42 -3.52 7.00 -25.51
N ALA A 43 -3.01 6.31 -26.57
CA ALA A 43 -2.94 6.83 -27.94
C ALA A 43 -4.33 7.03 -28.56
N GLU A 44 -5.32 6.21 -28.18
CA GLU A 44 -6.72 6.35 -28.59
C GLU A 44 -7.45 7.50 -27.85
N GLY A 45 -6.76 8.17 -26.91
CA GLY A 45 -7.28 9.37 -26.22
C GLY A 45 -7.93 9.12 -24.87
N ASP A 46 -7.83 7.92 -24.28
CA ASP A 46 -8.30 7.69 -22.90
C ASP A 46 -7.39 8.42 -21.90
N LYS A 47 -7.95 9.46 -21.26
CA LYS A 47 -7.25 10.30 -20.29
C LYS A 47 -6.84 9.53 -19.02
N ARG A 48 -7.52 8.45 -18.67
CA ARG A 48 -7.19 7.60 -17.51
C ARG A 48 -5.98 6.73 -17.84
N ALA A 49 -5.97 6.15 -19.04
CA ALA A 49 -4.83 5.41 -19.56
C ALA A 49 -3.58 6.29 -19.69
N ALA A 50 -3.71 7.51 -20.21
CA ALA A 50 -2.61 8.46 -20.31
C ALA A 50 -2.03 8.88 -18.94
N ARG A 51 -2.89 9.04 -17.91
CA ARG A 51 -2.42 9.28 -16.53
C ARG A 51 -1.68 8.09 -15.96
N LEU A 52 -2.24 6.90 -16.17
CA LEU A 52 -1.67 5.66 -15.66
C LEU A 52 -0.32 5.36 -16.33
N SER A 53 -0.20 5.54 -17.64
CA SER A 53 1.05 5.40 -18.40
C SER A 53 2.16 6.32 -17.86
N ARG A 54 1.82 7.55 -17.45
CA ARG A 54 2.79 8.45 -16.79
C ARG A 54 3.23 7.98 -15.40
N LEU A 55 2.37 7.26 -14.69
CA LEU A 55 2.71 6.70 -13.38
C LEU A 55 3.61 5.48 -13.54
N THR A 56 3.31 4.61 -14.52
CA THR A 56 4.10 3.40 -14.80
C THR A 56 5.46 3.74 -15.44
N SER A 57 5.60 4.87 -16.12
CA SER A 57 6.90 5.32 -16.66
C SER A 57 7.92 5.72 -15.57
N GLN A 58 7.50 5.84 -14.30
CA GLN A 58 8.37 6.10 -13.16
C GLN A 58 8.07 5.11 -12.02
N PRO A 59 8.35 3.80 -12.20
CA PRO A 59 7.90 2.75 -11.29
C PRO A 59 8.42 2.93 -9.87
N ALA A 60 9.67 3.30 -9.69
CA ALA A 60 10.26 3.53 -8.37
C ALA A 60 9.52 4.63 -7.59
N ARG A 61 9.18 5.73 -8.25
CA ARG A 61 8.42 6.84 -7.63
C ARG A 61 6.98 6.43 -7.30
N PHE A 62 6.34 5.69 -8.20
CA PHE A 62 5.00 5.15 -7.98
C PHE A 62 4.97 4.23 -6.76
N LEU A 63 5.88 3.24 -6.72
CA LEU A 63 5.98 2.28 -5.60
C LEU A 63 6.25 2.99 -4.28
N ALA A 64 7.19 3.94 -4.24
CA ALA A 64 7.45 4.73 -3.05
C ALA A 64 6.21 5.50 -2.58
N THR A 65 5.45 6.11 -3.49
CA THR A 65 4.21 6.83 -3.15
C THR A 65 3.18 5.91 -2.53
N ILE A 66 2.92 4.75 -3.16
CA ILE A 66 1.95 3.77 -2.66
C ILE A 66 2.40 3.20 -1.32
N GLN A 67 3.67 2.85 -1.17
CA GLN A 67 4.22 2.31 0.07
C GLN A 67 4.08 3.29 1.24
N ILE A 68 4.39 4.58 1.00
CA ILE A 68 4.17 5.64 2.00
C ILE A 68 2.68 5.71 2.38
N SER A 69 1.78 5.65 1.41
CA SER A 69 0.34 5.75 1.63
C SER A 69 -0.19 4.59 2.48
N ILE A 70 0.21 3.36 2.16
CA ILE A 70 -0.14 2.14 2.92
C ILE A 70 0.40 2.23 4.35
N THR A 71 1.68 2.57 4.49
CA THR A 71 2.34 2.66 5.80
C THR A 71 1.69 3.74 6.67
N LEU A 72 1.42 4.91 6.10
CA LEU A 72 0.81 6.01 6.82
C LEU A 72 -0.63 5.69 7.23
N ALA A 73 -1.44 5.11 6.34
CA ALA A 73 -2.80 4.68 6.65
C ALA A 73 -2.81 3.61 7.76
N GLY A 74 -1.89 2.64 7.70
CA GLY A 74 -1.73 1.61 8.71
C GLY A 74 -1.31 2.16 10.08
N PHE A 75 -0.33 3.06 10.12
CA PHE A 75 0.12 3.69 11.36
C PHE A 75 -0.96 4.58 11.98
N LEU A 76 -1.65 5.40 11.17
CA LEU A 76 -2.74 6.24 11.66
C LEU A 76 -3.88 5.39 12.21
N GLY A 77 -4.26 4.32 11.52
CA GLY A 77 -5.29 3.40 11.99
C GLY A 77 -4.90 2.69 13.29
N SER A 78 -3.66 2.24 13.42
CA SER A 78 -3.15 1.57 14.61
C SER A 78 -3.03 2.52 15.80
N ALA A 79 -2.50 3.72 15.60
CA ALA A 79 -2.40 4.74 16.65
C ALA A 79 -3.78 5.19 17.14
N PHE A 80 -4.70 5.45 16.19
CA PHE A 80 -6.08 5.80 16.51
C PHE A 80 -6.77 4.71 17.34
N ALA A 81 -6.56 3.46 16.98
CA ALA A 81 -7.16 2.34 17.69
C ALA A 81 -6.59 2.15 19.10
N ALA A 82 -5.28 2.26 19.26
CA ALA A 82 -4.63 2.15 20.56
C ALA A 82 -5.16 3.22 21.52
N ASP A 83 -5.31 4.46 21.03
CA ASP A 83 -5.74 5.60 21.83
C ASP A 83 -7.23 5.53 22.22
N ASN A 84 -8.09 4.96 21.37
CA ASN A 84 -9.53 5.02 21.59
C ASN A 84 -10.18 3.72 22.09
N PHE A 85 -9.56 2.58 21.87
CA PHE A 85 -10.14 1.27 22.24
C PHE A 85 -9.44 0.59 23.41
N ALA A 86 -8.18 0.93 23.71
CA ALA A 86 -7.48 0.30 24.83
C ALA A 86 -8.11 0.63 26.18
N ASP A 87 -8.43 1.88 26.41
CA ASP A 87 -9.07 2.32 27.66
C ASP A 87 -10.43 1.65 27.88
N ARG A 88 -11.23 1.50 26.82
CA ARG A 88 -12.52 0.78 26.88
C ARG A 88 -12.34 -0.71 27.23
N LEU A 89 -11.30 -1.34 26.71
CA LEU A 89 -10.98 -2.72 27.07
C LEU A 89 -10.56 -2.82 28.54
N VAL A 90 -9.78 -1.86 29.02
CA VAL A 90 -9.38 -1.77 30.44
C VAL A 90 -10.63 -1.64 31.33
N GLU A 91 -11.54 -0.73 31.04
CA GLU A 91 -12.80 -0.54 31.76
C GLU A 91 -13.65 -1.83 31.77
N ALA A 92 -13.80 -2.47 30.62
CA ALA A 92 -14.54 -3.71 30.49
C ALA A 92 -13.95 -4.84 31.34
N VAL A 93 -12.63 -4.99 31.39
CA VAL A 93 -11.96 -6.00 32.22
C VAL A 93 -12.07 -5.67 33.70
N GLN A 94 -11.89 -4.41 34.10
CA GLN A 94 -12.02 -3.99 35.52
C GLN A 94 -13.43 -4.18 36.03
N SER A 95 -14.46 -3.98 35.19
CA SER A 95 -15.86 -4.21 35.59
C SER A 95 -16.16 -5.69 35.94
N THR A 96 -15.34 -6.63 35.52
CA THR A 96 -15.46 -8.07 35.89
C THR A 96 -14.90 -8.39 37.29
N GLY A 97 -14.37 -7.38 38.01
CA GLY A 97 -13.83 -7.56 39.36
C GLY A 97 -12.40 -8.09 39.42
N VAL A 98 -11.70 -8.18 38.28
CA VAL A 98 -10.31 -8.62 38.21
C VAL A 98 -9.40 -7.52 38.76
N ASN A 99 -8.64 -7.82 39.81
CA ASN A 99 -7.75 -6.86 40.46
C ASN A 99 -6.33 -6.92 39.86
N ILE A 100 -6.15 -6.34 38.69
CA ILE A 100 -4.85 -6.20 38.00
C ILE A 100 -4.41 -4.75 38.09
N ASN A 101 -3.09 -4.53 38.19
CA ASN A 101 -2.53 -3.20 38.13
C ASN A 101 -2.97 -2.49 36.84
N ALA A 102 -3.60 -1.31 36.96
CA ALA A 102 -4.19 -0.58 35.84
C ALA A 102 -3.18 -0.29 34.71
N HIS A 103 -1.93 0.04 35.05
CA HIS A 103 -0.88 0.30 34.06
C HIS A 103 -0.51 -0.97 33.26
N LEU A 104 -0.40 -2.11 33.93
CA LEU A 104 -0.13 -3.39 33.27
C LEU A 104 -1.30 -3.80 32.37
N LEU A 105 -2.53 -3.64 32.86
CA LEU A 105 -3.74 -3.94 32.09
C LEU A 105 -3.84 -3.06 30.86
N ASN A 106 -3.54 -1.77 30.97
CA ASN A 106 -3.53 -0.87 29.82
C ASN A 106 -2.49 -1.29 28.76
N SER A 107 -1.26 -1.62 29.18
CA SER A 107 -0.21 -2.09 28.26
C SER A 107 -0.62 -3.36 27.52
N ILE A 108 -1.24 -4.31 28.22
CA ILE A 108 -1.75 -5.55 27.59
C ILE A 108 -2.91 -5.23 26.64
N SER A 109 -3.82 -4.35 27.02
CA SER A 109 -4.96 -3.95 26.19
C SER A 109 -4.52 -3.30 24.89
N VAL A 110 -3.53 -2.41 24.92
CA VAL A 110 -2.94 -1.82 23.71
C VAL A 110 -2.39 -2.90 22.77
N VAL A 111 -1.63 -3.86 23.30
CA VAL A 111 -1.06 -4.96 22.49
C VAL A 111 -2.18 -5.82 21.89
N VAL A 112 -3.18 -6.20 22.68
CA VAL A 112 -4.31 -7.03 22.20
C VAL A 112 -5.11 -6.32 21.13
N ILE A 113 -5.48 -5.05 21.33
CA ILE A 113 -6.19 -4.24 20.34
C ILE A 113 -5.37 -4.10 19.05
N THR A 114 -4.07 -3.81 19.19
CA THR A 114 -3.18 -3.69 18.04
C THR A 114 -3.11 -4.99 17.24
N LEU A 115 -3.00 -6.15 17.88
CA LEU A 115 -2.99 -7.46 17.21
C LEU A 115 -4.31 -7.76 16.47
N ILE A 116 -5.45 -7.52 17.14
CA ILE A 116 -6.77 -7.70 16.52
C ILE A 116 -6.92 -6.82 15.29
N LEU A 117 -6.59 -5.54 15.42
CA LEU A 117 -6.71 -4.59 14.31
C LEU A 117 -5.71 -4.86 13.19
N SER A 118 -4.49 -5.26 13.52
CA SER A 118 -3.51 -5.69 12.53
C SER A 118 -4.03 -6.85 11.71
N PHE A 119 -4.69 -7.83 12.34
CA PHE A 119 -5.32 -8.93 11.63
C PHE A 119 -6.40 -8.43 10.64
N PHE A 120 -7.33 -7.58 11.09
CA PHE A 120 -8.38 -7.04 10.23
C PHE A 120 -7.82 -6.16 9.12
N THR A 121 -6.85 -5.30 9.42
CA THR A 121 -6.18 -4.44 8.43
C THR A 121 -5.42 -5.28 7.42
N LEU A 122 -4.71 -6.31 7.83
CA LEU A 122 -3.99 -7.19 6.92
C LEU A 122 -4.95 -7.96 6.01
N VAL A 123 -6.02 -8.54 6.55
CA VAL A 123 -6.96 -9.33 5.75
C VAL A 123 -7.79 -8.44 4.82
N PHE A 124 -8.48 -7.43 5.37
CA PHE A 124 -9.44 -6.61 4.63
C PHE A 124 -8.82 -5.37 3.99
N GLY A 125 -7.75 -4.84 4.56
CA GLY A 125 -7.04 -3.68 4.05
C GLY A 125 -5.91 -4.03 3.07
N GLU A 126 -5.46 -5.29 2.98
CA GLU A 126 -4.32 -5.65 2.13
C GLU A 126 -4.52 -6.94 1.34
N LEU A 127 -4.65 -8.11 1.99
CA LEU A 127 -4.60 -9.40 1.28
C LEU A 127 -5.79 -9.62 0.34
N VAL A 128 -7.02 -9.37 0.81
CA VAL A 128 -8.23 -9.51 -0.02
C VAL A 128 -8.23 -8.50 -1.16
N PRO A 129 -7.97 -7.19 -0.93
CA PRO A 129 -7.87 -6.18 -1.97
C PRO A 129 -6.83 -6.53 -3.04
N LYS A 130 -5.62 -6.96 -2.66
CA LYS A 130 -4.58 -7.38 -3.60
C LYS A 130 -5.01 -8.56 -4.48
N ARG A 131 -5.68 -9.56 -3.89
CA ARG A 131 -6.22 -10.70 -4.68
C ARG A 131 -7.32 -10.29 -5.66
N LEU A 132 -8.19 -9.36 -5.28
CA LEU A 132 -9.21 -8.81 -6.17
C LEU A 132 -8.58 -8.02 -7.31
N ALA A 133 -7.56 -7.21 -7.00
CA ALA A 133 -6.83 -6.40 -7.96
C ALA A 133 -6.13 -7.25 -9.04
N MET A 134 -5.52 -8.38 -8.68
CA MET A 134 -4.93 -9.32 -9.65
C MET A 134 -5.96 -9.85 -10.67
N LYS A 135 -7.21 -10.04 -10.26
CA LYS A 135 -8.25 -10.56 -11.17
C LYS A 135 -8.82 -9.52 -12.13
N LYS A 136 -8.78 -8.25 -11.78
CA LYS A 136 -9.38 -7.13 -12.54
C LYS A 136 -8.43 -5.93 -12.64
N ALA A 137 -7.14 -6.20 -12.84
CA ALA A 137 -6.07 -5.22 -12.77
C ALA A 137 -6.34 -3.97 -13.63
N GLU A 138 -6.65 -4.15 -14.91
CA GLU A 138 -6.89 -3.05 -15.85
C GLU A 138 -8.04 -2.13 -15.41
N SER A 139 -9.19 -2.72 -15.08
CA SER A 139 -10.37 -1.95 -14.69
C SER A 139 -10.12 -1.15 -13.40
N ILE A 140 -9.46 -1.75 -12.42
CA ILE A 140 -9.15 -1.13 -11.13
C ILE A 140 -8.08 -0.05 -11.31
N ALA A 141 -7.01 -0.33 -12.06
CA ALA A 141 -5.95 0.63 -12.32
C ALA A 141 -6.47 1.89 -13.02
N LEU A 142 -7.29 1.72 -14.07
CA LEU A 142 -7.92 2.83 -14.77
C LEU A 142 -8.88 3.62 -13.87
N ALA A 143 -9.68 2.95 -13.04
CA ALA A 143 -10.59 3.59 -12.11
C ALA A 143 -9.84 4.42 -11.05
N LEU A 144 -8.75 3.88 -10.51
CA LEU A 144 -7.96 4.52 -9.46
C LEU A 144 -6.91 5.51 -10.00
N SER A 145 -6.68 5.60 -11.31
CA SER A 145 -5.65 6.44 -11.93
C SER A 145 -5.70 7.91 -11.48
N GLY A 146 -6.89 8.46 -11.28
CA GLY A 146 -7.08 9.84 -10.82
C GLY A 146 -6.67 10.04 -9.36
N VAL A 147 -7.09 9.12 -8.48
CA VAL A 147 -6.78 9.15 -7.04
C VAL A 147 -5.28 9.00 -6.84
N ILE A 148 -4.67 8.02 -7.51
CA ILE A 148 -3.23 7.75 -7.43
C ILE A 148 -2.43 8.96 -7.92
N SER A 149 -2.83 9.55 -9.04
CA SER A 149 -2.15 10.73 -9.59
C SER A 149 -2.20 11.92 -8.64
N PHE A 150 -3.34 12.15 -7.99
CA PHE A 150 -3.49 13.21 -6.98
C PHE A 150 -2.58 12.96 -5.77
N ILE A 151 -2.57 11.74 -5.24
CA ILE A 151 -1.75 11.34 -4.09
C ILE A 151 -0.27 11.43 -4.43
N SER A 152 0.14 10.97 -5.63
CA SER A 152 1.52 11.10 -6.11
C SER A 152 1.98 12.56 -6.20
N ALA A 153 1.09 13.46 -6.57
CA ALA A 153 1.39 14.88 -6.58
C ALA A 153 1.52 15.45 -5.16
N ALA A 154 0.61 15.09 -4.25
CA ALA A 154 0.62 15.52 -2.85
C ALA A 154 1.84 15.02 -2.08
N PHE A 155 2.25 13.77 -2.32
CA PHE A 155 3.40 13.15 -1.62
C PHE A 155 4.76 13.41 -2.28
N ARG A 156 4.79 14.16 -3.37
CA ARG A 156 6.02 14.49 -4.10
C ARG A 156 7.17 14.97 -3.21
N PRO A 157 6.98 15.90 -2.25
CA PRO A 157 8.06 16.35 -1.37
C PRO A 157 8.55 15.26 -0.43
N ILE A 158 7.65 14.40 0.06
CA ILE A 158 8.00 13.30 0.96
C ILE A 158 8.76 12.22 0.19
N VAL A 159 8.29 11.85 -1.01
CA VAL A 159 8.96 10.88 -1.89
C VAL A 159 10.36 11.38 -2.26
N TRP A 160 10.52 12.67 -2.58
CA TRP A 160 11.82 13.26 -2.84
C TRP A 160 12.76 13.12 -1.63
N LEU A 161 12.29 13.47 -0.43
CA LEU A 161 13.08 13.35 0.81
C LEU A 161 13.53 11.91 1.04
N LEU A 162 12.64 10.94 0.88
CA LEU A 162 12.96 9.52 1.04
C LEU A 162 13.96 9.05 -0.01
N THR A 163 13.80 9.44 -1.27
CA THR A 163 14.75 9.11 -2.34
C THR A 163 16.14 9.65 -2.04
N VAL A 164 16.25 10.91 -1.62
CA VAL A 164 17.54 11.51 -1.22
C VAL A 164 18.15 10.74 -0.04
N SER A 165 17.35 10.41 0.96
CA SER A 165 17.81 9.65 2.14
C SER A 165 18.27 8.24 1.77
N THR A 166 17.52 7.53 0.91
CA THR A 166 17.89 6.20 0.43
C THR A 166 19.18 6.26 -0.38
N ASN A 167 19.31 7.22 -1.31
CA ASN A 167 20.50 7.37 -2.13
C ASN A 167 21.74 7.72 -1.26
N LEU A 168 21.54 8.48 -0.18
CA LEU A 168 22.62 8.74 0.78
C LEU A 168 23.10 7.46 1.47
N VAL A 169 22.16 6.63 1.92
CA VAL A 169 22.50 5.35 2.56
C VAL A 169 23.17 4.40 1.57
N LEU A 170 22.66 4.29 0.33
CA LEU A 170 23.28 3.46 -0.72
C LEU A 170 24.73 3.89 -0.98
N LYS A 171 24.99 5.20 -1.12
CA LYS A 171 26.35 5.71 -1.27
C LYS A 171 27.27 5.39 -0.09
N LEU A 172 26.75 5.44 1.14
CA LEU A 172 27.53 5.05 2.33
C LEU A 172 27.86 3.55 2.35
N LEU A 173 27.01 2.73 1.72
CA LEU A 173 27.22 1.28 1.55
C LEU A 173 28.08 0.94 0.32
N GLY A 174 28.53 1.93 -0.46
CA GLY A 174 29.34 1.74 -1.64
C GLY A 174 28.57 1.34 -2.89
N VAL A 175 27.25 1.50 -2.90
CA VAL A 175 26.37 1.23 -4.05
C VAL A 175 26.08 2.55 -4.76
N ASP A 176 26.29 2.60 -6.09
CA ASP A 176 25.92 3.79 -6.86
C ASP A 176 24.41 3.73 -7.18
N PRO A 177 23.63 4.68 -6.66
CA PRO A 177 22.18 4.71 -6.90
C PRO A 177 21.78 5.05 -8.35
N ASN A 178 22.74 5.43 -9.20
CA ASN A 178 22.53 5.73 -10.62
C ASN A 178 23.13 4.65 -11.55
N GLU A 179 23.72 3.60 -11.03
CA GLU A 179 24.04 2.42 -11.81
C GLU A 179 22.73 1.86 -12.34
N GLU A 180 22.48 2.07 -13.64
CA GLU A 180 21.32 1.47 -14.30
C GLU A 180 21.49 -0.05 -14.22
N ASP A 181 20.49 -0.74 -13.69
CA ASP A 181 20.44 -2.20 -13.70
C ASP A 181 20.59 -2.66 -15.14
N ASP A 182 21.71 -3.27 -15.39
CA ASP A 182 22.20 -3.96 -16.56
C ASP A 182 21.32 -3.92 -17.82
N GLU A 183 21.84 -3.29 -18.86
CA GLU A 183 21.51 -3.66 -20.24
C GLU A 183 21.49 -5.20 -20.32
N LEU A 184 20.34 -5.76 -20.73
CA LEU A 184 20.17 -7.21 -20.92
C LEU A 184 21.43 -7.76 -21.59
N THR A 185 22.13 -8.63 -20.90
CA THR A 185 23.34 -9.23 -21.44
C THR A 185 22.99 -10.13 -22.65
N GLU A 186 23.92 -10.27 -23.59
CA GLU A 186 23.71 -11.13 -24.77
C GLU A 186 23.29 -12.55 -24.34
N ASP A 187 23.80 -13.03 -23.22
CA ASP A 187 23.48 -14.35 -22.68
C ASP A 187 22.05 -14.42 -22.11
N GLU A 188 21.53 -13.36 -21.51
CA GLU A 188 20.13 -13.30 -21.07
C GLU A 188 19.16 -13.26 -22.24
N ILE A 189 19.50 -12.53 -23.32
CA ILE A 189 18.69 -12.50 -24.54
C ILE A 189 18.68 -13.90 -25.17
N ARG A 190 19.80 -14.61 -25.21
CA ARG A 190 19.86 -15.99 -25.70
C ARG A 190 19.01 -16.93 -24.86
N MET A 191 19.12 -16.88 -23.55
CA MET A 191 18.27 -17.70 -22.64
C MET A 191 16.77 -17.42 -22.82
N MET A 192 16.37 -16.17 -23.05
CA MET A 192 14.96 -15.83 -23.35
C MET A 192 14.50 -16.42 -24.69
N ILE A 193 15.35 -16.40 -25.73
CA ILE A 193 15.04 -16.99 -27.03
C ILE A 193 14.91 -18.51 -26.93
N ASP A 194 15.83 -19.16 -26.22
CA ASP A 194 15.81 -20.61 -26.02
C ASP A 194 14.58 -21.05 -25.22
N ALA A 195 14.25 -20.35 -24.15
CA ALA A 195 13.04 -20.59 -23.37
C ALA A 195 11.73 -20.31 -24.15
N GLY A 196 11.75 -19.35 -25.07
CA GLY A 196 10.64 -19.07 -25.98
C GLY A 196 10.44 -20.17 -27.00
N SER A 197 11.54 -20.69 -27.53
CA SER A 197 11.55 -21.81 -28.51
C SER A 197 11.06 -23.13 -27.86
N GLU A 198 11.52 -23.46 -26.63
CA GLU A 198 11.05 -24.64 -25.89
C GLU A 198 9.54 -24.61 -25.60
N LYS A 199 8.99 -23.43 -25.40
CA LYS A 199 7.54 -23.25 -25.13
C LYS A 199 6.71 -23.11 -26.40
N GLY A 200 7.33 -23.18 -27.58
CA GLY A 200 6.64 -23.04 -28.87
C GLY A 200 6.01 -21.65 -29.08
N ALA A 201 6.58 -20.61 -28.45
CA ALA A 201 6.11 -19.24 -28.55
C ALA A 201 6.81 -18.44 -29.67
N ILE A 202 7.96 -18.98 -30.17
CA ILE A 202 8.74 -18.47 -31.28
C ILE A 202 9.12 -19.67 -32.18
#